data_8b8ebb38547f0f72ae38cef006128e21
#
_entry.id   8b8ebb38547f0f72ae38cef006128e21
#
_cell.length_a   1.000
_cell.length_b   1.000
_cell.length_c   1.000
_cell.angle_alpha   90.00
_cell.angle_beta   90.00
_cell.angle_gamma   90.00
#
_symmetry.space_group_name_H-M   'P 1'
#
loop_
_entity.id
_entity.type
_entity.pdbx_description
1 polymer ?
#
loop_
_entity_poly.entity_id
_entity_poly.type
_entity_poly.pdbx_seq_one_letter_code
_entity_poly.pdbx_strand_id
1 'polypeptide(L)'
;MNLNNKFTALQLAIINNQAALYTCACPVHISLQITNLRKLFDYQQTCMDMPSESTVDIQVHQRIAEVAKQAQQLMEQCLDEVLDLEGWDRNKLEMPAGIRTRIDKIEVS
;
A
#
# COMPACT_ATOMS: atom_id res chain seq x y z
N MET A 1 10.41 -16.24 4.98
CA MET A 1 9.65 -15.67 3.86
C MET A 1 9.73 -14.14 3.94
N ASN A 2 10.08 -13.50 2.85
CA ASN A 2 10.22 -12.04 2.79
C ASN A 2 9.19 -11.44 1.84
N LEU A 3 8.70 -10.24 2.18
CA LEU A 3 7.97 -9.40 1.24
C LEU A 3 8.96 -8.74 0.28
N ASN A 4 8.68 -8.84 -1.02
CA ASN A 4 9.40 -8.06 -2.02
C ASN A 4 8.62 -6.77 -2.26
N ASN A 5 9.03 -5.70 -1.60
CA ASN A 5 8.30 -4.44 -1.62
C ASN A 5 8.68 -3.60 -2.83
N LYS A 6 7.70 -3.28 -3.68
CA LYS A 6 7.84 -2.37 -4.80
C LYS A 6 7.88 -0.92 -4.33
N PHE A 7 7.10 -0.61 -3.29
CA PHE A 7 7.07 0.72 -2.65
C PHE A 7 7.59 0.62 -1.23
N THR A 8 8.49 1.53 -0.85
CA THR A 8 8.93 1.64 0.54
C THR A 8 7.84 2.29 1.39
N ALA A 9 7.91 2.11 2.71
CA ALA A 9 6.99 2.78 3.63
C ALA A 9 7.06 4.31 3.48
N LEU A 10 8.27 4.86 3.26
CA LEU A 10 8.45 6.30 3.02
C LEU A 10 7.75 6.74 1.73
N GLN A 11 7.88 5.98 0.65
CA GLN A 11 7.20 6.29 -0.60
C GLN A 11 5.68 6.28 -0.43
N LEU A 12 5.13 5.31 0.30
CA LEU A 12 3.69 5.27 0.60
C LEU A 12 3.27 6.49 1.42
N ALA A 13 4.08 6.93 2.37
CA ALA A 13 3.82 8.13 3.16
C ALA A 13 3.80 9.39 2.29
N ILE A 14 4.74 9.52 1.35
CA ILE A 14 4.79 10.64 0.41
C ILE A 14 3.54 10.66 -0.47
N ILE A 15 3.14 9.51 -1.00
CA ILE A 15 1.92 9.38 -1.82
C ILE A 15 0.69 9.79 -1.00
N ASN A 16 0.60 9.33 0.25
CA ASN A 16 -0.51 9.67 1.14
C ASN A 16 -0.59 11.17 1.40
N ASN A 17 0.53 11.81 1.64
CA ASN A 17 0.59 13.25 1.89
C ASN A 17 0.17 14.06 0.66
N GLN A 18 0.61 13.65 -0.53
CA GLN A 18 0.20 14.29 -1.78
C GLN A 18 -1.30 14.14 -2.01
N ALA A 19 -1.80 12.90 -1.90
CA ALA A 19 -3.19 12.60 -2.21
C ALA A 19 -4.17 13.10 -1.15
N ALA A 20 -3.75 13.30 0.09
CA ALA A 20 -4.60 13.77 1.19
C ALA A 20 -5.16 15.17 0.94
N LEU A 21 -4.54 15.95 0.06
CA LEU A 21 -4.99 17.31 -0.30
C LEU A 21 -6.11 17.29 -1.33
N TYR A 22 -6.57 16.14 -1.78
CA TYR A 22 -7.43 15.99 -2.95
C TYR A 22 -8.75 15.30 -2.63
N THR A 23 -9.81 15.65 -3.39
CA THR A 23 -11.15 15.09 -3.18
C THR A 23 -11.23 13.60 -3.49
N CYS A 24 -10.49 13.13 -4.48
CA CYS A 24 -10.41 11.71 -4.80
C CYS A 24 -9.06 11.17 -4.34
N ALA A 25 -9.07 10.44 -3.25
CA ALA A 25 -7.87 9.93 -2.60
C ALA A 25 -7.61 8.47 -2.95
N CYS A 26 -7.85 8.07 -4.21
CA CYS A 26 -7.69 6.67 -4.62
C CYS A 26 -6.30 6.09 -4.31
N PRO A 27 -5.18 6.79 -4.59
CA PRO A 27 -3.86 6.25 -4.19
C PRO A 27 -3.73 6.06 -2.68
N VAL A 28 -4.35 6.90 -1.86
CA VAL A 28 -4.32 6.73 -0.39
C VAL A 28 -5.02 5.44 0.01
N HIS A 29 -6.18 5.16 -0.55
CA HIS A 29 -6.95 3.95 -0.23
C HIS A 29 -6.16 2.69 -0.58
N ILE A 30 -5.49 2.68 -1.73
CA ILE A 30 -4.64 1.55 -2.14
C ILE A 30 -3.44 1.43 -1.20
N SER A 31 -2.78 2.54 -0.91
CA SER A 31 -1.62 2.59 -0.02
C SER A 31 -1.95 2.08 1.39
N LEU A 32 -3.13 2.41 1.92
CA LEU A 32 -3.59 1.91 3.21
C LEU A 32 -3.77 0.39 3.21
N GLN A 33 -4.30 -0.18 2.14
CA GLN A 33 -4.44 -1.62 2.01
C GLN A 33 -3.07 -2.31 1.96
N ILE A 34 -2.12 -1.74 1.23
CA ILE A 34 -0.74 -2.25 1.19
C ILE A 34 -0.16 -2.29 2.61
N THR A 35 -0.29 -1.21 3.36
CA THR A 35 0.20 -1.12 4.74
C THR A 35 -0.47 -2.17 5.63
N ASN A 36 -1.78 -2.32 5.52
CA ASN A 36 -2.52 -3.30 6.31
C ASN A 36 -2.11 -4.73 5.98
N LEU A 37 -1.89 -5.05 4.72
CA LEU A 37 -1.45 -6.38 4.29
C LEU A 37 -0.03 -6.67 4.77
N ARG A 38 0.86 -5.67 4.80
CA ARG A 38 2.19 -5.81 5.39
C ARG A 38 2.13 -6.11 6.88
N LYS A 39 1.24 -5.44 7.62
CA LYS A 39 1.01 -5.70 9.05
C LYS A 39 0.48 -7.11 9.27
N LEU A 40 -0.47 -7.55 8.43
CA LEU A 40 -0.99 -8.90 8.50
C LEU A 40 0.11 -9.94 8.27
N PHE A 41 0.94 -9.73 7.26
CA PHE A 41 2.08 -10.59 6.97
C PHE A 41 3.05 -10.66 8.17
N ASP A 42 3.44 -9.51 8.71
CA ASP A 42 4.39 -9.43 9.84
C ASP A 42 3.84 -10.11 11.08
N TYR A 43 2.54 -9.94 11.36
CA TYR A 43 1.87 -10.62 12.46
C TYR A 43 1.95 -12.14 12.32
N GLN A 44 1.72 -12.66 11.12
CA GLN A 44 1.79 -14.10 10.87
C GLN A 44 3.22 -14.63 11.09
N GLN A 45 4.24 -13.89 10.63
CA GLN A 45 5.64 -14.26 10.83
C GLN A 45 5.98 -14.31 12.33
N THR A 46 5.53 -13.31 13.08
CA THR A 46 5.74 -13.25 14.53
C THR A 46 5.11 -14.46 15.23
N CYS A 47 3.88 -14.83 14.84
CA CYS A 47 3.22 -16.01 15.41
C CYS A 47 3.92 -17.31 15.07
N MET A 48 4.45 -17.45 13.86
CA MET A 48 5.18 -18.67 13.47
C MET A 48 6.49 -18.84 14.24
N ASP A 49 7.09 -17.75 14.70
CA ASP A 49 8.33 -17.76 15.47
C ASP A 49 8.13 -18.10 16.96
N MET A 50 6.87 -18.25 17.40
CA MET A 50 6.58 -18.57 18.80
C MET A 50 6.84 -20.04 19.09
N PRO A 51 7.60 -20.37 20.17
CA PRO A 51 7.99 -21.76 20.48
C PRO A 51 6.83 -22.68 20.84
N SER A 52 5.67 -22.14 21.23
CA SER A 52 4.51 -22.92 21.67
C SER A 52 3.54 -23.25 20.54
N GLU A 53 3.80 -22.83 19.31
CA GLU A 53 2.90 -23.06 18.21
C GLU A 53 2.87 -24.52 17.78
N SER A 54 1.66 -25.06 17.55
CA SER A 54 1.49 -26.40 17.00
C SER A 54 1.77 -26.42 15.49
N THR A 55 1.98 -27.62 14.93
CA THR A 55 2.18 -27.78 13.48
C THR A 55 0.99 -27.24 12.69
N VAL A 56 -0.25 -27.47 13.17
CA VAL A 56 -1.45 -26.98 12.50
C VAL A 56 -1.50 -25.45 12.53
N ASP A 57 -1.18 -24.84 13.67
CA ASP A 57 -1.16 -23.40 13.83
C ASP A 57 -0.12 -22.76 12.89
N ILE A 58 1.06 -23.38 12.80
CA ILE A 58 2.10 -22.90 11.87
C ILE A 58 1.60 -22.95 10.42
N GLN A 59 0.92 -24.03 10.04
CA GLN A 59 0.36 -24.16 8.68
C GLN A 59 -0.68 -23.08 8.39
N VAL A 60 -1.55 -22.76 9.36
CA VAL A 60 -2.55 -21.70 9.22
C VAL A 60 -1.87 -20.34 9.04
N HIS A 61 -0.90 -20.00 9.89
CA HIS A 61 -0.16 -18.75 9.80
C HIS A 61 0.59 -18.64 8.48
N GLN A 62 1.21 -19.73 8.04
CA GLN A 62 1.94 -19.77 6.78
C GLN A 62 1.02 -19.51 5.58
N ARG A 63 -0.17 -20.12 5.58
CA ARG A 63 -1.14 -19.90 4.50
C ARG A 63 -1.61 -18.46 4.45
N ILE A 64 -1.93 -17.87 5.59
CA ILE A 64 -2.33 -16.47 5.67
C ILE A 64 -1.20 -15.55 5.19
N ALA A 65 0.05 -15.83 5.61
CA ALA A 65 1.21 -15.05 5.18
C ALA A 65 1.40 -15.10 3.66
N GLU A 66 1.24 -16.27 3.05
CA GLU A 66 1.35 -16.42 1.59
C GLU A 66 0.31 -15.59 0.86
N VAL A 67 -0.95 -15.64 1.32
CA VAL A 67 -2.04 -14.89 0.69
C VAL A 67 -1.85 -13.38 0.91
N ALA A 68 -1.43 -12.97 2.12
CA ALA A 68 -1.15 -11.56 2.41
C ALA A 68 -0.03 -11.03 1.50
N LYS A 69 1.01 -11.82 1.28
CA LYS A 69 2.10 -11.46 0.36
C LYS A 69 1.60 -11.27 -1.07
N GLN A 70 0.80 -12.22 -1.58
CA GLN A 70 0.25 -12.16 -2.92
C GLN A 70 -0.68 -10.96 -3.10
N ALA A 71 -1.57 -10.73 -2.13
CA ALA A 71 -2.49 -9.60 -2.15
C ALA A 71 -1.75 -8.27 -2.10
N GLN A 72 -0.72 -8.18 -1.27
CA GLN A 72 0.12 -6.99 -1.16
C GLN A 72 0.81 -6.67 -2.49
N GLN A 73 1.35 -7.68 -3.16
CA GLN A 73 1.99 -7.49 -4.47
C GLN A 73 0.99 -7.04 -5.53
N LEU A 74 -0.23 -7.58 -5.52
CA LEU A 74 -1.30 -7.13 -6.44
C LEU A 74 -1.69 -5.69 -6.17
N MET A 75 -1.78 -5.29 -4.90
CA MET A 75 -2.08 -3.90 -4.54
C MET A 75 -0.96 -2.95 -4.94
N GLU A 76 0.30 -3.37 -4.81
CA GLU A 76 1.42 -2.55 -5.27
C GLU A 76 1.40 -2.37 -6.79
N GLN A 77 1.08 -3.42 -7.53
CA GLN A 77 0.94 -3.33 -8.98
C GLN A 77 -0.20 -2.38 -9.35
N CYS A 78 -1.32 -2.48 -8.65
CA CYS A 78 -2.45 -1.58 -8.85
C CYS A 78 -2.07 -0.12 -8.58
N LEU A 79 -1.35 0.15 -7.49
CA LEU A 79 -0.89 1.49 -7.17
C LEU A 79 0.03 2.03 -8.25
N ASP A 80 0.96 1.20 -8.73
CA ASP A 80 1.88 1.57 -9.80
C ASP A 80 1.11 2.00 -11.07
N GLU A 81 0.11 1.22 -11.46
CA GLU A 81 -0.72 1.51 -12.62
C GLU A 81 -1.57 2.79 -12.42
N VAL A 82 -2.13 2.97 -11.22
CA VAL A 82 -2.94 4.17 -10.90
C VAL A 82 -2.09 5.42 -10.95
N LEU A 83 -0.88 5.38 -10.40
CA LEU A 83 0.02 6.53 -10.45
C LEU A 83 0.36 6.90 -11.90
N ASP A 84 0.58 5.90 -12.76
CA ASP A 84 0.84 6.15 -14.18
C ASP A 84 -0.40 6.72 -14.89
N LEU A 85 -1.57 6.15 -14.62
CA LEU A 85 -2.83 6.62 -15.22
C LEU A 85 -3.16 8.06 -14.83
N GLU A 86 -2.85 8.44 -13.60
CA GLU A 86 -3.05 9.80 -13.11
C GLU A 86 -1.94 10.76 -13.53
N GLY A 87 -0.85 10.25 -14.10
CA GLY A 87 0.24 11.08 -14.60
C GLY A 87 1.17 11.62 -13.51
N TRP A 88 1.34 10.89 -12.41
CA TRP A 88 2.24 11.31 -11.33
C TRP A 88 3.70 11.35 -11.79
N ASP A 89 4.45 12.33 -11.27
CA ASP A 89 5.92 12.30 -11.36
C ASP A 89 6.43 11.18 -10.45
N ARG A 90 6.96 10.13 -11.07
CA ARG A 90 7.37 8.92 -10.35
C ARG A 90 8.67 9.12 -9.55
N ASN A 91 9.48 10.09 -9.94
CA ASN A 91 10.74 10.38 -9.23
C ASN A 91 10.48 11.18 -7.95
N LYS A 92 9.57 12.15 -8.01
CA LYS A 92 9.22 13.01 -6.88
C LYS A 92 7.98 12.53 -6.14
N LEU A 93 7.20 11.62 -6.72
CA LEU A 93 5.89 11.17 -6.23
C LEU A 93 4.96 12.35 -6.00
N GLU A 94 4.87 13.23 -7.00
CA GLU A 94 4.01 14.39 -6.99
C GLU A 94 2.90 14.24 -8.02
N MET A 95 1.70 14.71 -7.66
CA MET A 95 0.55 14.73 -8.55
C MET A 95 0.73 15.81 -9.61
N PRO A 96 0.16 15.60 -10.83
CA PRO A 96 0.25 16.60 -11.88
C PRO A 96 -0.55 17.86 -11.56
N ALA A 97 -0.09 18.99 -12.08
CA ALA A 97 -0.70 20.30 -11.84
C ALA A 97 -2.19 20.38 -12.22
N GLY A 98 -2.61 19.62 -13.25
CA GLY A 98 -4.01 19.58 -13.68
C GLY A 98 -4.96 19.06 -12.61
N ILE A 99 -4.54 18.05 -11.84
CA ILE A 99 -5.32 17.51 -10.73
C ILE A 99 -5.37 18.52 -9.58
N ARG A 100 -4.24 19.15 -9.26
CA ARG A 100 -4.19 20.23 -8.25
C ARG A 100 -5.15 21.36 -8.59
N THR A 101 -5.18 21.78 -9.85
CA THR A 101 -6.06 22.85 -10.30
C THR A 101 -7.53 22.51 -10.08
N ARG A 102 -7.94 21.25 -10.33
CA ARG A 102 -9.33 20.83 -10.08
C ARG A 102 -9.71 20.97 -8.61
N ILE A 103 -8.79 20.66 -7.71
CA ILE A 103 -9.02 20.74 -6.27
C ILE A 103 -9.14 22.19 -5.82
N ASP A 104 -8.24 23.04 -6.28
CA ASP A 104 -8.27 24.46 -5.98
C ASP A 104 -9.63 25.06 -6.40
N LYS A 105 -10.16 24.66 -7.55
CA LYS A 105 -11.49 25.10 -8.00
C LYS A 105 -12.62 24.62 -7.12
N ILE A 106 -12.53 23.41 -6.60
CA ILE A 106 -13.54 22.84 -5.69
C ILE A 106 -13.51 23.58 -4.35
N GLU A 107 -12.34 23.87 -3.82
CA GLU A 107 -12.20 24.58 -2.54
C GLU A 107 -12.68 26.02 -2.58
N VAL A 108 -12.54 26.67 -3.71
CA VAL A 108 -12.95 28.08 -3.90
C VAL A 108 -14.44 28.19 -4.16
N SER A 109 -15.05 27.15 -4.66
CA SER A 109 -16.49 27.15 -4.92
C SER A 109 -17.30 26.82 -3.67
#